data_f9e9758402b4b49322345631acb5aafe
#
_entry.id   f9e9758402b4b49322345631acb5aafe
#
_cell.length_a   1.000
_cell.length_b   1.000
_cell.length_c   1.000
_cell.angle_alpha   90.00
_cell.angle_beta   90.00
_cell.angle_gamma   90.00
#
_symmetry.space_group_name_H-M   'P 1'
#
loop_
_entity.id
_entity.type
_entity.pdbx_description
1 polymer ?
#
loop_
_entity_poly.entity_id
_entity_poly.type
_entity_poly.pdbx_seq_one_letter_code
_entity_poly.pdbx_strand_id
1 'polypeptide(L)'
;MDLHALFLTARPDGQSLFDLFLVECQKWYTQPAHTLTEMRVRDNKKVRGDVFEEFCVKYLKHVRKMDTVWLLKDVPEEILTTLSLKRPDVGIDIVAEKGGKYYAVQCKYKTHVSHKKNVVTWKQLSTFYALVLRTGPWAQYIVMTNCDYCRHMGKKTPKDVSICLRTFQKITQEEWVQMCELQGEAVGPAVTLTPEQLRAARLSRFAGSPT
;
A
#
# COMPACT_ATOMS: atom_id res chain seq x y z
N MET A 1 9.72 3.35 1.96
CA MET A 1 9.62 2.82 3.36
C MET A 1 10.03 1.37 3.34
N ASP A 2 10.87 0.94 4.29
CA ASP A 2 11.33 -0.44 4.37
C ASP A 2 10.34 -1.31 5.16
N LEU A 3 9.57 -2.16 4.46
CA LEU A 3 8.60 -3.07 5.06
C LEU A 3 9.28 -4.20 5.85
N HIS A 4 10.53 -4.57 5.49
CA HIS A 4 11.28 -5.58 6.20
C HIS A 4 11.70 -5.09 7.59
N ALA A 5 12.17 -3.85 7.70
CA ALA A 5 12.48 -3.23 8.99
C ALA A 5 11.25 -3.19 9.91
N LEU A 6 10.05 -2.92 9.36
CA LEU A 6 8.80 -2.97 10.12
C LEU A 6 8.48 -4.37 10.64
N PHE A 7 8.71 -5.40 9.83
CA PHE A 7 8.49 -6.79 10.22
C PHE A 7 9.34 -7.20 11.43
N LEU A 8 10.58 -6.69 11.50
CA LEU A 8 11.51 -6.97 12.60
C LEU A 8 11.24 -6.15 13.87
N THR A 9 10.34 -5.16 13.80
CA THR A 9 10.01 -4.30 14.95
C THR A 9 9.13 -5.05 15.96
N ALA A 10 9.47 -4.96 17.25
CA ALA A 10 8.62 -5.51 18.30
C ALA A 10 7.24 -4.85 18.29
N ARG A 11 6.19 -5.67 18.35
CA ARG A 11 4.80 -5.20 18.32
C ARG A 11 4.18 -5.24 19.70
N PRO A 12 3.44 -4.20 20.10
CA PRO A 12 2.50 -4.30 21.20
C PRO A 12 1.45 -5.39 20.94
N ASP A 13 0.98 -6.04 21.98
CA ASP A 13 -0.03 -7.09 21.86
C ASP A 13 -1.28 -6.57 21.14
N GLY A 14 -1.78 -7.35 20.20
CA GLY A 14 -2.99 -7.04 19.43
C GLY A 14 -2.80 -6.05 18.27
N GLN A 15 -1.59 -5.50 18.06
CA GLN A 15 -1.33 -4.58 16.96
C GLN A 15 -0.96 -5.32 15.67
N SER A 16 -1.59 -4.98 14.54
CA SER A 16 -1.27 -5.54 13.23
C SER A 16 0.01 -4.92 12.66
N LEU A 17 0.65 -5.59 11.69
CA LEU A 17 1.79 -5.03 10.94
C LEU A 17 1.38 -3.79 10.13
N PHE A 18 0.14 -3.74 9.68
CA PHE A 18 -0.36 -2.56 8.98
C PHE A 18 -0.53 -1.36 9.92
N ASP A 19 -0.91 -1.59 11.18
CA ASP A 19 -0.95 -0.50 12.18
C ASP A 19 0.45 0.07 12.43
N LEU A 20 1.48 -0.78 12.51
CA LEU A 20 2.88 -0.32 12.59
C LEU A 20 3.28 0.49 11.35
N PHE A 21 2.89 0.02 10.15
CA PHE A 21 3.13 0.77 8.91
C PHE A 21 2.52 2.18 8.99
N LEU A 22 1.28 2.31 9.48
CA LEU A 22 0.63 3.61 9.65
C LEU A 22 1.33 4.49 10.70
N VAL A 23 1.78 3.90 11.80
CA VAL A 23 2.55 4.61 12.85
C VAL A 23 3.88 5.12 12.29
N GLU A 24 4.61 4.31 11.54
CA GLU A 24 5.87 4.74 10.91
C GLU A 24 5.65 5.81 9.84
N CYS A 25 4.60 5.69 9.02
CA CYS A 25 4.20 6.76 8.13
C CYS A 25 3.97 8.06 8.90
N GLN A 26 3.25 8.01 10.03
CA GLN A 26 2.96 9.18 10.84
C GLN A 26 4.23 9.77 11.47
N LYS A 27 5.11 8.94 12.04
CA LYS A 27 6.39 9.38 12.62
C LYS A 27 7.26 10.09 11.58
N TRP A 28 7.39 9.47 10.39
CA TRP A 28 8.20 10.04 9.33
C TRP A 28 7.72 11.44 8.92
N TYR A 29 6.40 11.68 8.89
CA TYR A 29 5.82 12.96 8.56
C TYR A 29 5.78 13.98 9.70
N THR A 30 5.88 13.55 10.96
CA THR A 30 5.88 14.42 12.14
C THR A 30 7.28 14.76 12.65
N GLN A 31 8.33 14.11 12.14
CA GLN A 31 9.70 14.47 12.48
C GLN A 31 9.99 15.93 12.12
N PRO A 32 10.67 16.71 13.00
CA PRO A 32 11.05 18.07 12.67
C PRO A 32 11.94 18.09 11.42
N ALA A 33 11.66 19.01 10.51
CA ALA A 33 12.49 19.23 9.34
C ALA A 33 13.62 20.19 9.74
N HIS A 34 14.86 19.84 9.43
CA HIS A 34 16.04 20.66 9.71
C HIS A 34 16.42 21.55 8.53
N THR A 35 15.89 21.28 7.35
CA THR A 35 16.15 22.06 6.13
C THR A 35 14.86 22.42 5.41
N LEU A 36 14.89 23.51 4.60
CA LEU A 36 13.74 23.89 3.75
C LEU A 36 13.37 22.81 2.74
N THR A 37 14.35 22.06 2.26
CA THR A 37 14.12 20.93 1.35
C THR A 37 13.37 19.81 2.05
N GLU A 38 13.76 19.45 3.28
CA GLU A 38 13.05 18.46 4.10
C GLU A 38 11.63 18.90 4.42
N MET A 39 11.41 20.18 4.72
CA MET A 39 10.05 20.72 4.94
C MET A 39 9.17 20.52 3.71
N ARG A 40 9.67 20.84 2.52
CA ARG A 40 8.94 20.65 1.26
C ARG A 40 8.58 19.19 0.99
N VAL A 41 9.53 18.27 1.19
CA VAL A 41 9.30 16.82 0.99
C VAL A 41 8.29 16.28 2.00
N ARG A 42 8.37 16.70 3.27
CA ARG A 42 7.48 16.21 4.32
C ARG A 42 6.06 16.73 4.21
N ASP A 43 5.87 18.00 3.82
CA ASP A 43 4.55 18.59 3.61
C ASP A 43 3.91 18.19 2.29
N ASN A 44 4.66 17.55 1.43
CA ASN A 44 4.15 17.16 0.12
C ASN A 44 3.16 15.98 0.25
N LYS A 45 1.88 16.27 0.07
CA LYS A 45 0.79 15.27 0.05
C LYS A 45 1.05 14.16 -0.98
N LYS A 46 1.76 14.49 -2.05
CA LYS A 46 2.12 13.53 -3.09
C LYS A 46 3.04 12.44 -2.55
N VAL A 47 4.09 12.78 -1.81
CA VAL A 47 5.03 11.77 -1.25
C VAL A 47 4.30 10.77 -0.33
N ARG A 48 3.29 11.23 0.42
CA ARG A 48 2.47 10.33 1.24
C ARG A 48 1.62 9.37 0.40
N GLY A 49 1.09 9.87 -0.70
CA GLY A 49 0.36 9.06 -1.67
C GLY A 49 1.27 7.99 -2.26
N ASP A 50 2.43 8.40 -2.75
CA ASP A 50 3.40 7.53 -3.42
C ASP A 50 3.83 6.34 -2.54
N VAL A 51 4.13 6.56 -1.25
CA VAL A 51 4.47 5.49 -0.29
C VAL A 51 3.32 4.49 -0.11
N PHE A 52 2.09 4.99 -0.03
CA PHE A 52 0.92 4.12 0.09
C PHE A 52 0.61 3.39 -1.21
N GLU A 53 0.82 4.02 -2.36
CA GLU A 53 0.68 3.38 -3.68
C GLU A 53 1.68 2.23 -3.85
N GLU A 54 2.95 2.42 -3.47
CA GLU A 54 3.95 1.36 -3.46
C GLU A 54 3.56 0.18 -2.55
N PHE A 55 3.02 0.47 -1.36
CA PHE A 55 2.47 -0.56 -0.49
C PHE A 55 1.31 -1.30 -1.16
N CYS A 56 0.40 -0.59 -1.82
CA CYS A 56 -0.74 -1.17 -2.53
C CYS A 56 -0.29 -2.07 -3.70
N VAL A 57 0.75 -1.69 -4.44
CA VAL A 57 1.35 -2.53 -5.50
C VAL A 57 1.82 -3.86 -4.91
N LYS A 58 2.59 -3.83 -3.82
CA LYS A 58 3.09 -5.04 -3.15
C LYS A 58 1.93 -5.91 -2.65
N TYR A 59 0.93 -5.31 -2.02
CA TYR A 59 -0.27 -6.01 -1.55
C TYR A 59 -1.02 -6.70 -2.70
N LEU A 60 -1.26 -6.01 -3.80
CA LEU A 60 -1.94 -6.58 -4.96
C LEU A 60 -1.16 -7.76 -5.54
N LYS A 61 0.16 -7.63 -5.66
CA LYS A 61 1.02 -8.68 -6.22
C LYS A 61 1.11 -9.89 -5.30
N HIS A 62 1.32 -9.71 -3.99
CA HIS A 62 1.68 -10.80 -3.09
C HIS A 62 0.52 -11.35 -2.28
N VAL A 63 -0.43 -10.52 -1.87
CA VAL A 63 -1.60 -10.95 -1.09
C VAL A 63 -2.77 -11.28 -2.03
N ARG A 64 -3.05 -10.43 -3.01
CA ARG A 64 -4.13 -10.66 -3.98
C ARG A 64 -3.72 -11.58 -5.13
N LYS A 65 -2.41 -11.90 -5.24
CA LYS A 65 -1.85 -12.78 -6.29
C LYS A 65 -2.25 -12.31 -7.69
N MET A 66 -2.10 -11.00 -7.94
CA MET A 66 -2.21 -10.44 -9.28
C MET A 66 -0.98 -10.84 -10.09
N ASP A 67 -1.16 -11.16 -11.37
CA ASP A 67 -0.08 -11.64 -12.25
C ASP A 67 0.90 -10.50 -12.52
N THR A 68 0.35 -9.32 -12.84
CA THR A 68 1.16 -8.11 -13.02
C THR A 68 0.47 -6.89 -12.39
N VAL A 69 1.28 -5.98 -11.84
CA VAL A 69 0.80 -4.75 -11.19
C VAL A 69 1.74 -3.61 -11.58
N TRP A 70 1.19 -2.53 -12.11
CA TRP A 70 1.92 -1.32 -12.50
C TRP A 70 1.35 -0.09 -11.81
N LEU A 71 2.21 0.82 -11.35
CA LEU A 71 1.80 2.20 -11.17
C LEU A 71 1.42 2.78 -12.54
N LEU A 72 0.47 3.69 -12.61
CA LEU A 72 0.00 4.23 -13.90
C LEU A 72 1.15 4.77 -14.77
N LYS A 73 2.15 5.41 -14.15
CA LYS A 73 3.35 5.92 -14.84
C LYS A 73 4.18 4.83 -15.55
N ASP A 74 4.12 3.59 -15.03
CA ASP A 74 4.93 2.45 -15.48
C ASP A 74 4.15 1.47 -16.36
N VAL A 75 2.87 1.73 -16.63
CA VAL A 75 2.03 0.88 -17.50
C VAL A 75 2.58 0.91 -18.93
N PRO A 76 2.79 -0.25 -19.60
CA PRO A 76 3.22 -0.29 -21.00
C PRO A 76 2.24 0.45 -21.94
N GLU A 77 2.77 1.09 -22.98
CA GLU A 77 1.98 1.91 -23.92
C GLU A 77 0.89 1.11 -24.64
N GLU A 78 1.18 -0.15 -24.94
CA GLU A 78 0.23 -1.09 -25.57
C GLU A 78 -0.99 -1.33 -24.66
N ILE A 79 -0.77 -1.46 -23.37
CA ILE A 79 -1.84 -1.64 -22.36
C ILE A 79 -2.61 -0.34 -22.18
N LEU A 80 -1.94 0.82 -22.15
CA LEU A 80 -2.62 2.11 -22.11
C LEU A 80 -3.56 2.29 -23.28
N THR A 81 -3.09 1.95 -24.49
CA THR A 81 -3.90 2.01 -25.72
C THR A 81 -5.09 1.07 -25.63
N THR A 82 -4.87 -0.18 -25.21
CA THR A 82 -5.93 -1.20 -25.04
C THR A 82 -7.00 -0.75 -24.06
N LEU A 83 -6.60 -0.07 -22.98
CA LEU A 83 -7.51 0.42 -21.94
C LEU A 83 -8.06 1.82 -22.22
N SER A 84 -7.66 2.47 -23.32
CA SER A 84 -8.00 3.86 -23.64
C SER A 84 -7.58 4.84 -22.53
N LEU A 85 -6.42 4.56 -21.90
CA LEU A 85 -5.82 5.43 -20.86
C LEU A 85 -4.82 6.40 -21.48
N LYS A 86 -4.63 7.55 -20.84
CA LYS A 86 -3.63 8.57 -21.20
C LYS A 86 -2.77 8.93 -20.00
N ARG A 87 -1.53 9.36 -20.25
CA ARG A 87 -0.65 9.95 -19.23
C ARG A 87 -0.54 11.46 -19.43
N PRO A 88 -0.58 12.27 -18.35
CA PRO A 88 -0.97 11.90 -16.99
C PRO A 88 -2.48 11.75 -16.88
N ASP A 89 -2.94 10.73 -16.18
CA ASP A 89 -4.36 10.56 -15.91
C ASP A 89 -4.66 10.85 -14.43
N VAL A 90 -5.83 11.42 -14.16
CA VAL A 90 -6.22 11.85 -12.82
C VAL A 90 -7.34 10.95 -12.34
N GLY A 91 -7.00 9.91 -11.60
CA GLY A 91 -8.03 9.08 -10.99
C GLY A 91 -7.75 7.58 -10.92
N ILE A 92 -6.90 7.02 -11.80
CA ILE A 92 -6.37 5.67 -11.65
C ILE A 92 -4.91 5.80 -11.22
N ASP A 93 -4.52 5.15 -10.13
CA ASP A 93 -3.15 5.19 -9.62
C ASP A 93 -2.39 3.91 -10.03
N ILE A 94 -3.10 2.76 -10.08
CA ILE A 94 -2.51 1.46 -10.38
C ILE A 94 -3.40 0.73 -11.39
N VAL A 95 -2.76 0.05 -12.34
CA VAL A 95 -3.36 -0.95 -13.21
C VAL A 95 -2.82 -2.32 -12.80
N ALA A 96 -3.71 -3.29 -12.62
CA ALA A 96 -3.32 -4.66 -12.33
C ALA A 96 -3.94 -5.61 -13.36
N GLU A 97 -3.30 -6.76 -13.55
CA GLU A 97 -3.76 -7.81 -14.46
C GLU A 97 -3.78 -9.14 -13.72
N LYS A 98 -4.82 -9.93 -14.00
CA LYS A 98 -4.94 -11.32 -13.54
C LYS A 98 -5.75 -12.15 -14.52
N GLY A 99 -5.13 -13.20 -15.04
CA GLY A 99 -5.77 -14.11 -16.00
C GLY A 99 -6.27 -13.40 -17.26
N GLY A 100 -5.50 -12.46 -17.81
CA GLY A 100 -5.86 -11.67 -19.00
C GLY A 100 -6.95 -10.62 -18.76
N LYS A 101 -7.30 -10.32 -17.49
CA LYS A 101 -8.31 -9.31 -17.13
C LYS A 101 -7.67 -8.17 -16.38
N TYR A 102 -8.06 -6.94 -16.72
CA TYR A 102 -7.53 -5.73 -16.11
C TYR A 102 -8.39 -5.20 -14.97
N TYR A 103 -7.73 -4.61 -13.99
CA TYR A 103 -8.30 -4.05 -12.78
C TYR A 103 -7.83 -2.60 -12.62
N ALA A 104 -8.77 -1.67 -12.48
CA ALA A 104 -8.44 -0.27 -12.19
C ALA A 104 -8.39 -0.06 -10.68
N VAL A 105 -7.34 0.58 -10.19
CA VAL A 105 -7.14 0.80 -8.75
C VAL A 105 -6.91 2.27 -8.45
N GLN A 106 -7.64 2.79 -7.46
CA GLN A 106 -7.43 4.11 -6.88
C GLN A 106 -6.95 3.95 -5.44
N CYS A 107 -5.84 4.59 -5.11
CA CYS A 107 -5.29 4.64 -3.76
C CYS A 107 -5.67 5.94 -3.05
N LYS A 108 -6.11 5.87 -1.81
CA LYS A 108 -6.46 7.04 -0.98
C LYS A 108 -5.89 6.89 0.42
N TYR A 109 -4.75 7.55 0.67
CA TYR A 109 -4.20 7.68 2.01
C TYR A 109 -4.77 8.91 2.72
N LYS A 110 -5.20 8.73 3.96
CA LYS A 110 -5.61 9.83 4.84
C LYS A 110 -4.84 9.79 6.14
N THR A 111 -4.42 10.97 6.60
CA THR A 111 -3.88 11.11 7.95
C THR A 111 -4.96 10.76 8.96
N HIS A 112 -4.65 9.88 9.91
CA HIS A 112 -5.59 9.46 10.93
C HIS A 112 -5.90 10.63 11.87
N VAL A 113 -7.20 10.87 12.11
CA VAL A 113 -7.67 11.81 13.12
C VAL A 113 -8.26 10.99 14.26
N SER A 114 -7.69 11.12 15.46
CA SER A 114 -8.20 10.45 16.67
C SER A 114 -9.67 10.80 16.92
N HIS A 115 -10.41 9.84 17.45
CA HIS A 115 -11.82 9.95 17.85
C HIS A 115 -12.85 10.10 16.71
N LYS A 116 -12.45 10.02 15.43
CA LYS A 116 -13.37 10.03 14.29
C LYS A 116 -13.11 8.86 13.37
N LYS A 117 -14.19 8.28 12.81
CA LYS A 117 -14.05 7.30 11.72
C LYS A 117 -13.52 8.01 10.49
N ASN A 118 -12.43 7.49 9.94
CA ASN A 118 -11.89 7.97 8.68
C ASN A 118 -12.67 7.35 7.52
N VAL A 119 -13.16 8.18 6.63
CA VAL A 119 -14.03 7.76 5.53
C VAL A 119 -13.55 8.37 4.22
N VAL A 120 -13.44 7.57 3.18
CA VAL A 120 -13.33 8.09 1.81
C VAL A 120 -14.74 8.36 1.29
N THR A 121 -14.99 9.59 0.90
CA THR A 121 -16.30 10.02 0.40
C THR A 121 -16.42 9.85 -1.11
N TRP A 122 -17.64 9.75 -1.62
CA TRP A 122 -17.92 9.72 -3.06
C TRP A 122 -17.25 10.88 -3.81
N LYS A 123 -17.33 12.10 -3.27
CA LYS A 123 -16.70 13.28 -3.88
C LYS A 123 -15.20 13.06 -4.17
N GLN A 124 -14.50 12.31 -3.31
CA GLN A 124 -13.07 12.02 -3.47
C GLN A 124 -12.80 10.90 -4.48
N LEU A 125 -13.82 10.16 -4.88
CA LEU A 125 -13.76 9.04 -5.84
C LEU A 125 -14.42 9.38 -7.18
N SER A 126 -15.04 10.53 -7.30
CA SER A 126 -15.84 10.89 -8.50
C SER A 126 -15.03 10.85 -9.78
N THR A 127 -13.79 11.37 -9.77
CA THR A 127 -12.89 11.35 -10.92
C THR A 127 -12.52 9.92 -11.32
N PHE A 128 -12.20 9.07 -10.33
CA PHE A 128 -11.92 7.65 -10.56
C PHE A 128 -13.09 6.95 -11.26
N TYR A 129 -14.31 7.09 -10.71
CA TYR A 129 -15.48 6.46 -11.30
C TYR A 129 -15.84 7.03 -12.67
N ALA A 130 -15.69 8.34 -12.86
CA ALA A 130 -15.89 8.94 -14.18
C ALA A 130 -14.91 8.39 -15.23
N LEU A 131 -13.67 8.09 -14.82
CA LEU A 131 -12.64 7.55 -15.69
C LEU A 131 -12.88 6.08 -16.02
N VAL A 132 -13.10 5.23 -15.03
CA VAL A 132 -13.29 3.79 -15.26
C VAL A 132 -14.55 3.47 -16.06
N LEU A 133 -15.56 4.35 -16.07
CA LEU A 133 -16.74 4.21 -16.91
C LEU A 133 -16.49 4.56 -18.37
N ARG A 134 -15.40 5.27 -18.69
CA ARG A 134 -15.02 5.69 -20.06
C ARG A 134 -13.84 4.93 -20.62
N THR A 135 -13.20 4.09 -19.83
CA THR A 135 -11.96 3.37 -20.16
C THR A 135 -12.14 1.87 -19.90
N GLY A 136 -11.15 1.09 -20.20
CA GLY A 136 -11.21 -0.35 -19.98
C GLY A 136 -11.14 -1.14 -21.28
N PRO A 137 -11.46 -2.43 -21.23
CA PRO A 137 -12.39 -3.11 -20.30
C PRO A 137 -11.81 -3.41 -18.91
N TRP A 138 -12.60 -3.21 -17.86
CA TRP A 138 -12.23 -3.50 -16.48
C TRP A 138 -13.03 -4.68 -15.90
N ALA A 139 -12.32 -5.60 -15.24
CA ALA A 139 -12.96 -6.66 -14.47
C ALA A 139 -13.52 -6.14 -13.14
N GLN A 140 -12.76 -5.27 -12.46
CA GLN A 140 -13.17 -4.63 -11.21
C GLN A 140 -12.61 -3.22 -11.09
N TYR A 141 -13.28 -2.41 -10.27
CA TYR A 141 -12.88 -1.08 -9.83
C TYR A 141 -12.50 -1.19 -8.35
N ILE A 142 -11.23 -1.05 -8.03
CA ILE A 142 -10.71 -1.28 -6.67
C ILE A 142 -10.35 0.05 -6.04
N VAL A 143 -10.92 0.34 -4.88
CA VAL A 143 -10.48 1.46 -4.03
C VAL A 143 -9.70 0.90 -2.85
N MET A 144 -8.44 1.30 -2.72
CA MET A 144 -7.57 0.92 -1.62
C MET A 144 -7.34 2.10 -0.69
N THR A 145 -7.57 1.94 0.61
CA THR A 145 -7.45 3.05 1.56
C THR A 145 -7.15 2.58 2.98
N ASN A 146 -6.37 3.39 3.71
CA ASN A 146 -6.17 3.24 5.15
C ASN A 146 -7.36 3.73 6.00
N CYS A 147 -8.47 4.13 5.37
CA CYS A 147 -9.69 4.53 6.07
C CYS A 147 -10.53 3.32 6.50
N ASP A 148 -11.44 3.55 7.44
CA ASP A 148 -12.35 2.49 7.95
C ASP A 148 -13.27 1.95 6.85
N TYR A 149 -13.78 2.82 5.97
CA TYR A 149 -14.65 2.44 4.85
C TYR A 149 -14.70 3.51 3.75
N CYS A 150 -15.22 3.09 2.59
CA CYS A 150 -15.55 3.97 1.47
C CYS A 150 -17.06 4.18 1.41
N ARG A 151 -17.49 5.43 1.31
CA ARG A 151 -18.89 5.76 1.06
C ARG A 151 -19.12 5.82 -0.44
N HIS A 152 -19.91 4.89 -0.97
CA HIS A 152 -20.32 4.85 -2.36
C HIS A 152 -21.59 5.66 -2.57
N MET A 153 -21.81 6.12 -3.80
CA MET A 153 -23.07 6.69 -4.23
C MET A 153 -23.92 5.59 -4.87
N GLY A 154 -25.11 5.34 -4.30
CA GLY A 154 -26.00 4.28 -4.80
C GLY A 154 -25.60 2.86 -4.37
N LYS A 155 -26.14 1.87 -5.07
CA LYS A 155 -25.85 0.46 -4.82
C LYS A 155 -24.48 0.09 -5.41
N LYS A 156 -23.67 -0.63 -4.64
CA LYS A 156 -22.44 -1.24 -5.15
C LYS A 156 -22.77 -2.26 -6.25
N THR A 157 -21.99 -2.21 -7.30
CA THR A 157 -22.01 -3.25 -8.32
C THR A 157 -21.04 -4.39 -7.94
N PRO A 158 -21.13 -5.58 -8.54
CA PRO A 158 -20.15 -6.65 -8.34
C PRO A 158 -18.72 -6.27 -8.74
N LYS A 159 -18.58 -5.23 -9.56
CA LYS A 159 -17.27 -4.69 -9.96
C LYS A 159 -16.65 -3.78 -8.91
N ASP A 160 -17.42 -3.21 -7.99
CA ASP A 160 -16.96 -2.27 -6.98
C ASP A 160 -16.35 -2.98 -5.78
N VAL A 161 -15.05 -2.89 -5.62
CA VAL A 161 -14.30 -3.49 -4.52
C VAL A 161 -13.66 -2.40 -3.68
N SER A 162 -13.79 -2.50 -2.35
CA SER A 162 -13.10 -1.61 -1.42
C SER A 162 -12.22 -2.43 -0.49
N ILE A 163 -10.93 -2.11 -0.48
CA ILE A 163 -9.93 -2.66 0.43
C ILE A 163 -9.59 -1.56 1.43
N CYS A 164 -10.10 -1.72 2.65
CA CYS A 164 -10.05 -0.70 3.70
C CYS A 164 -9.18 -1.16 4.87
N LEU A 165 -9.00 -0.32 5.88
CA LEU A 165 -8.17 -0.53 7.05
C LEU A 165 -8.25 -1.95 7.61
N ARG A 166 -9.46 -2.43 7.92
CA ARG A 166 -9.68 -3.77 8.49
C ARG A 166 -9.20 -4.92 7.59
N THR A 167 -9.17 -4.73 6.28
CA THR A 167 -8.65 -5.72 5.35
C THR A 167 -7.13 -5.78 5.42
N PHE A 168 -6.47 -4.64 5.48
CA PHE A 168 -5.02 -4.58 5.62
C PHE A 168 -4.53 -5.07 6.99
N GLN A 169 -5.30 -4.84 8.04
CA GLN A 169 -5.01 -5.35 9.39
C GLN A 169 -5.01 -6.88 9.49
N LYS A 170 -5.65 -7.57 8.52
CA LYS A 170 -5.70 -9.02 8.44
C LYS A 170 -4.56 -9.66 7.65
N ILE A 171 -3.64 -8.86 7.10
CA ILE A 171 -2.45 -9.39 6.42
C ILE A 171 -1.66 -10.25 7.41
N THR A 172 -1.42 -11.51 7.05
CA THR A 172 -0.69 -12.44 7.90
C THR A 172 0.81 -12.13 7.89
N GLN A 173 1.56 -12.75 8.80
CA GLN A 173 3.02 -12.59 8.83
C GLN A 173 3.65 -13.15 7.56
N GLU A 174 3.17 -14.29 7.07
CA GLU A 174 3.65 -14.94 5.85
C GLU A 174 3.41 -14.05 4.62
N GLU A 175 2.22 -13.48 4.50
CA GLU A 175 1.89 -12.54 3.43
C GLU A 175 2.76 -11.28 3.50
N TRP A 176 3.03 -10.79 4.72
CA TRP A 176 3.90 -9.63 4.90
C TRP A 176 5.33 -9.91 4.47
N VAL A 177 5.87 -11.09 4.85
CA VAL A 177 7.20 -11.54 4.39
C VAL A 177 7.25 -11.58 2.86
N GLN A 178 6.25 -12.17 2.21
CA GLN A 178 6.17 -12.19 0.74
C GLN A 178 6.16 -10.78 0.13
N MET A 179 5.56 -9.79 0.80
CA MET A 179 5.61 -8.40 0.36
C MET A 179 6.99 -7.76 0.55
N CYS A 180 7.81 -8.25 1.49
CA CYS A 180 9.16 -7.75 1.74
C CYS A 180 10.20 -8.31 0.75
N GLU A 181 10.08 -9.56 0.34
CA GLU A 181 11.08 -10.31 -0.45
C GLU A 181 11.30 -9.79 -1.87
N LEU A 182 10.63 -8.74 -2.29
CA LEU A 182 10.63 -8.27 -3.66
C LEU A 182 11.70 -7.28 -4.06
N GLN A 183 12.69 -7.06 -3.27
CA GLN A 183 13.81 -6.18 -3.67
C GLN A 183 15.13 -6.93 -3.81
N GLY A 184 15.16 -8.04 -4.52
CA GLY A 184 16.44 -8.62 -4.94
C GLY A 184 16.64 -10.07 -4.49
N GLU A 185 16.95 -10.89 -5.48
CA GLU A 185 17.53 -12.24 -5.44
C GLU A 185 16.67 -13.37 -4.86
N ALA A 186 16.60 -14.43 -5.63
CA ALA A 186 16.06 -15.72 -5.23
C ALA A 186 16.75 -16.16 -3.91
N VAL A 187 16.06 -15.96 -2.81
CA VAL A 187 16.49 -16.52 -1.53
C VAL A 187 16.23 -18.02 -1.58
N GLY A 188 17.29 -18.80 -1.39
CA GLY A 188 17.22 -20.23 -1.20
C GLY A 188 16.24 -20.61 -0.07
N PRO A 189 15.96 -21.89 0.15
CA PRO A 189 14.85 -22.35 0.98
C PRO A 189 14.87 -21.66 2.35
N ALA A 190 13.69 -21.18 2.76
CA ALA A 190 13.45 -20.41 3.96
C ALA A 190 14.18 -21.02 5.17
N VAL A 191 15.21 -20.34 5.66
CA VAL A 191 15.82 -20.67 6.94
C VAL A 191 14.84 -20.24 8.02
N THR A 192 14.08 -21.21 8.51
CA THR A 192 13.24 -21.02 9.70
C THR A 192 14.20 -20.79 10.87
N LEU A 193 14.39 -19.52 11.24
CA LEU A 193 15.21 -19.18 12.41
C LEU A 193 14.55 -19.81 13.63
N THR A 194 15.30 -20.63 14.34
CA THR A 194 14.86 -21.22 15.60
C THR A 194 14.63 -20.11 16.65
N PRO A 195 13.78 -20.35 17.66
CA PRO A 195 13.59 -19.40 18.75
C PRO A 195 14.89 -18.94 19.43
N GLU A 196 15.92 -19.79 19.43
CA GLU A 196 17.25 -19.48 19.96
C GLU A 196 18.03 -18.53 19.06
N GLN A 197 17.97 -18.69 17.74
CA GLN A 197 18.59 -17.79 16.77
C GLN A 197 17.93 -16.40 16.80
N LEU A 198 16.61 -16.34 17.00
CA LEU A 198 15.88 -15.09 17.23
C LEU A 198 16.29 -14.41 18.54
N ARG A 199 16.55 -15.17 19.60
CA ARG A 199 17.08 -14.65 20.88
C ARG A 199 18.51 -14.13 20.71
N ALA A 200 19.39 -14.85 20.04
CA ALA A 200 20.78 -14.45 19.81
C ALA A 200 20.87 -13.16 18.97
N ALA A 201 20.06 -13.02 17.92
CA ALA A 201 19.97 -11.81 17.11
C ALA A 201 19.42 -10.59 17.89
N ARG A 202 18.60 -10.82 18.92
CA ARG A 202 18.16 -9.77 19.85
C ARG A 202 19.26 -9.32 20.80
N LEU A 203 20.03 -10.24 21.35
CA LEU A 203 21.08 -9.95 22.31
C LEU A 203 22.30 -9.25 21.67
N SER A 204 22.64 -9.57 20.43
CA SER A 204 23.76 -8.91 19.71
C SER A 204 23.53 -7.44 19.45
N ARG A 205 22.27 -6.97 19.39
CA ARG A 205 21.94 -5.55 19.25
C ARG A 205 22.14 -4.72 20.52
N PHE A 206 22.13 -5.35 21.69
CA PHE A 206 22.35 -4.66 22.97
C PHE A 206 23.82 -4.66 23.40
N ALA A 207 24.68 -5.44 22.74
CA ALA A 207 26.11 -5.54 23.07
C ALA A 207 27.01 -4.54 22.31
N GLY A 208 26.49 -3.70 21.46
CA GLY A 208 27.23 -2.79 20.58
C GLY A 208 26.98 -1.31 20.86
N SER A 209 27.32 -0.83 22.05
CA SER A 209 27.61 0.59 22.31
C SER A 209 28.75 0.67 23.32
N PRO A 210 30.01 0.80 22.89
CA PRO A 210 31.05 1.32 23.76
C PRO A 210 30.96 2.85 23.77
N THR A 211 31.09 3.40 24.98
CA THR A 211 31.29 4.78 25.42
C THR A 211 32.01 5.70 24.44
#